data_7cf7e235cb629a4a8a294f73422ed388
#
_entry.id   7cf7e235cb629a4a8a294f73422ed388
#
_cell.length_a   1.000
_cell.length_b   1.000
_cell.length_c   1.000
_cell.angle_alpha   90.00
_cell.angle_beta   90.00
_cell.angle_gamma   90.00
#
_symmetry.space_group_name_H-M   'P 1'
#
loop_
_entity.id
_entity.type
_entity.pdbx_description
1 polymer ?
#
loop_
_entity_poly.entity_id
_entity_poly.type
_entity_poly.pdbx_seq_one_letter_code
_entity_poly.pdbx_strand_id
1 'polypeptide(L)'
;MTQVSIVTSQAGAVIGDDDGMRFLPVGDSMTIGATGDFTWRYRFWQHLETRPGLPYEIVGPRTTLYDKEANAPLSHAYADPAFPPAARRHLSGWGEGWLHMAPVIADAVRETEADVLLVSLGLIDLGFYTDAEQTAANARAFITAARTANPRVRMVLLPVIPNVRAETDAAFAASCARFNELLAKAVADLDTAASPILLASRPPGYDIHTDTYDGTHPGPTGEHLLAAAFTDAMHQAWGLTGPYAMPPTSSATVPGPATSSATAQGPAPTRETRPLPV
;
A
#
# COMPACT_ATOMS: atom_id res chain seq x y z
N MET A 1 50.43 -15.50 -4.92
CA MET A 1 49.13 -15.53 -4.22
C MET A 1 48.81 -14.11 -3.78
N THR A 2 48.03 -13.39 -4.57
CA THR A 2 47.71 -11.99 -4.35
C THR A 2 46.33 -11.93 -3.71
N GLN A 3 46.28 -11.49 -2.44
CA GLN A 3 45.00 -11.26 -1.72
C GLN A 3 44.33 -10.03 -2.32
N VAL A 4 43.10 -10.23 -2.82
CA VAL A 4 42.21 -9.15 -3.21
C VAL A 4 41.44 -8.76 -1.95
N SER A 5 41.75 -7.60 -1.39
CA SER A 5 40.98 -6.98 -0.32
C SER A 5 39.68 -6.41 -0.91
N ILE A 6 38.53 -6.97 -0.53
CA ILE A 6 37.22 -6.39 -0.81
C ILE A 6 37.05 -5.23 0.15
N VAL A 7 37.12 -4.01 -0.36
CA VAL A 7 36.73 -2.80 0.36
C VAL A 7 35.19 -2.69 0.27
N THR A 8 34.53 -3.09 1.32
CA THR A 8 33.09 -2.76 1.52
C THR A 8 33.01 -1.28 1.84
N SER A 9 32.61 -0.48 0.87
CA SER A 9 32.21 0.91 1.09
C SER A 9 30.90 0.92 1.89
N GLN A 10 31.00 1.21 3.19
CA GLN A 10 29.85 1.66 3.97
C GLN A 10 29.53 3.09 3.51
N ALA A 11 28.55 3.22 2.60
CA ALA A 11 27.91 4.50 2.37
C ALA A 11 27.09 4.83 3.63
N GLY A 12 27.69 5.56 4.57
CA GLY A 12 27.00 6.08 5.73
C GLY A 12 25.82 6.93 5.30
N ALA A 13 24.64 6.58 5.77
CA ALA A 13 23.45 7.41 5.63
C ALA A 13 23.75 8.77 6.29
N VAL A 14 23.91 9.81 5.48
CA VAL A 14 23.83 11.18 5.97
C VAL A 14 22.36 11.40 6.30
N ILE A 15 22.00 11.20 7.58
CA ILE A 15 20.74 11.66 8.14
C ILE A 15 20.85 13.18 8.11
N GLY A 16 19.98 13.81 7.30
CA GLY A 16 19.86 15.26 7.27
C GLY A 16 19.38 15.78 8.64
N ASP A 17 19.60 17.05 8.84
CA ASP A 17 19.35 17.85 10.03
C ASP A 17 18.15 17.41 10.91
N ASP A 18 18.08 17.91 12.14
CA ASP A 18 17.20 17.62 13.30
C ASP A 18 15.67 17.39 13.03
N ASP A 19 15.20 17.52 11.78
CA ASP A 19 13.76 17.55 11.41
C ASP A 19 13.11 16.18 11.15
N GLY A 20 13.87 15.07 11.20
CA GLY A 20 13.33 13.72 10.97
C GLY A 20 13.10 13.36 9.49
N MET A 21 12.82 12.07 9.24
CA MET A 21 12.59 11.52 7.88
C MET A 21 11.12 11.67 7.48
N ARG A 22 10.83 12.33 6.35
CA ARG A 22 9.46 12.55 5.85
C ARG A 22 9.05 11.46 4.87
N PHE A 23 8.14 10.57 5.29
CA PHE A 23 7.62 9.48 4.48
C PHE A 23 6.31 9.88 3.80
N LEU A 24 6.23 9.77 2.47
CA LEU A 24 5.02 9.98 1.68
C LEU A 24 4.50 8.64 1.13
N PRO A 25 3.42 8.08 1.70
CA PRO A 25 2.72 6.94 1.09
C PRO A 25 1.99 7.38 -0.18
N VAL A 26 2.23 6.67 -1.28
CA VAL A 26 1.60 6.92 -2.59
C VAL A 26 0.96 5.64 -3.10
N GLY A 27 -0.27 5.73 -3.61
CA GLY A 27 -0.91 4.51 -4.11
C GLY A 27 -2.35 4.67 -4.59
N ASP A 28 -2.95 3.52 -4.84
CA ASP A 28 -4.33 3.36 -5.28
C ASP A 28 -5.28 3.02 -4.10
N SER A 29 -6.34 2.26 -4.39
CA SER A 29 -7.33 1.80 -3.41
C SER A 29 -6.71 0.97 -2.28
N MET A 30 -5.68 0.18 -2.56
CA MET A 30 -4.98 -0.64 -1.54
C MET A 30 -4.21 0.24 -0.54
N THR A 31 -3.88 1.47 -0.92
CA THR A 31 -3.18 2.44 -0.08
C THR A 31 -4.15 3.39 0.63
N ILE A 32 -5.15 3.96 -0.06
CA ILE A 32 -6.12 4.84 0.60
C ILE A 32 -6.96 4.08 1.64
N GLY A 33 -7.39 2.84 1.32
CA GLY A 33 -8.29 2.05 2.14
C GLY A 33 -9.74 2.52 2.10
N ALA A 34 -10.67 1.69 2.59
CA ALA A 34 -12.08 2.01 2.73
C ALA A 34 -12.43 2.38 4.18
N THR A 35 -13.61 2.99 4.35
CA THR A 35 -14.18 3.24 5.68
C THR A 35 -14.11 2.00 6.56
N GLY A 36 -13.48 2.11 7.72
CA GLY A 36 -13.32 1.01 8.68
C GLY A 36 -12.04 0.19 8.51
N ASP A 37 -11.20 0.47 7.51
CA ASP A 37 -9.90 -0.20 7.37
C ASP A 37 -8.87 0.39 8.36
N PHE A 38 -7.93 -0.45 8.80
CA PHE A 38 -6.70 0.03 9.44
C PHE A 38 -5.79 0.65 8.39
N THR A 39 -5.57 -0.01 7.25
CA THR A 39 -4.62 0.26 6.18
C THR A 39 -3.17 -0.15 6.51
N TRP A 40 -2.37 -0.51 5.49
CA TRP A 40 -0.94 -0.76 5.68
C TRP A 40 -0.18 0.49 6.19
N ARG A 41 -0.70 1.70 5.94
CA ARG A 41 -0.13 2.98 6.43
C ARG A 41 -0.21 3.06 7.96
N TYR A 42 -1.30 2.60 8.56
CA TYR A 42 -1.44 2.47 10.00
C TYR A 42 -0.43 1.46 10.56
N ARG A 43 -0.27 0.29 9.91
CA ARG A 43 0.70 -0.73 10.32
C ARG A 43 2.13 -0.22 10.23
N PHE A 44 2.44 0.54 9.19
CA PHE A 44 3.72 1.22 9.02
C PHE A 44 3.96 2.25 10.13
N TRP A 45 2.98 3.10 10.42
CA TRP A 45 3.06 4.04 11.55
C TRP A 45 3.27 3.32 12.87
N GLN A 46 2.49 2.28 13.21
CA GLN A 46 2.68 1.49 14.43
C GLN A 46 4.11 0.95 14.54
N HIS A 47 4.68 0.48 13.43
CA HIS A 47 6.05 0.02 13.40
C HIS A 47 7.04 1.14 13.73
N LEU A 48 6.89 2.33 13.14
CA LEU A 48 7.76 3.48 13.41
C LEU A 48 7.70 3.91 14.89
N GLU A 49 6.54 3.87 15.53
CA GLU A 49 6.37 4.16 16.97
C GLU A 49 7.21 3.23 17.86
N THR A 50 7.56 2.04 17.38
CA THR A 50 8.46 1.13 18.10
C THR A 50 9.94 1.49 17.96
N ARG A 51 10.28 2.59 17.27
CA ARG A 51 11.65 3.00 16.90
C ARG A 51 12.03 4.37 17.48
N PRO A 52 12.24 4.49 18.81
CA PRO A 52 12.42 5.78 19.48
C PRO A 52 13.66 6.58 19.03
N GLY A 53 14.57 5.95 18.28
CA GLY A 53 15.76 6.61 17.74
C GLY A 53 15.64 7.09 16.28
N LEU A 54 14.46 6.98 15.66
CA LEU A 54 14.18 7.44 14.31
C LEU A 54 13.15 8.58 14.36
N PRO A 55 13.56 9.86 14.35
CA PRO A 55 12.62 10.94 14.17
C PRO A 55 12.00 10.84 12.76
N TYR A 56 10.67 10.96 12.67
CA TYR A 56 9.97 10.82 11.41
C TYR A 56 8.70 11.66 11.36
N GLU A 57 8.25 11.92 10.15
CA GLU A 57 6.91 12.42 9.83
C GLU A 57 6.28 11.58 8.71
N ILE A 58 4.97 11.37 8.77
CA ILE A 58 4.20 10.87 7.63
C ILE A 58 3.54 12.08 6.98
N VAL A 59 3.87 12.31 5.70
CA VAL A 59 3.45 13.51 4.98
C VAL A 59 2.53 13.16 3.81
N GLY A 60 1.80 14.16 3.31
CA GLY A 60 0.92 14.01 2.16
C GLY A 60 -0.24 15.00 2.18
N PRO A 61 -0.85 15.28 1.01
CA PRO A 61 -1.93 16.25 0.89
C PRO A 61 -3.30 15.72 1.32
N ARG A 62 -3.46 14.39 1.43
CA ARG A 62 -4.73 13.71 1.75
C ARG A 62 -4.64 13.02 3.10
N THR A 63 -5.80 12.84 3.78
CA THR A 63 -5.90 12.16 5.10
C THR A 63 -7.13 11.26 5.21
N THR A 64 -7.93 11.13 4.16
CA THR A 64 -9.21 10.42 4.16
C THR A 64 -9.05 8.97 3.71
N LEU A 65 -10.02 8.15 4.12
CA LEU A 65 -10.36 6.87 3.52
C LEU A 65 -11.45 7.08 2.46
N TYR A 66 -11.62 6.07 1.60
CA TYR A 66 -12.69 6.05 0.62
C TYR A 66 -14.01 5.58 1.27
N ASP A 67 -15.04 6.37 1.12
CA ASP A 67 -16.40 6.02 1.51
C ASP A 67 -17.11 5.37 0.30
N LYS A 68 -17.42 4.07 0.41
CA LYS A 68 -18.05 3.30 -0.67
C LYS A 68 -19.50 3.71 -0.90
N GLU A 69 -20.21 4.18 0.15
CA GLU A 69 -21.60 4.64 0.03
C GLU A 69 -21.67 6.01 -0.63
N ALA A 70 -20.83 6.94 -0.21
CA ALA A 70 -20.74 8.26 -0.82
C ALA A 70 -19.99 8.25 -2.16
N ASN A 71 -19.32 7.12 -2.52
CA ASN A 71 -18.46 6.99 -3.69
C ASN A 71 -17.39 8.11 -3.79
N ALA A 72 -16.78 8.45 -2.67
CA ALA A 72 -15.84 9.57 -2.55
C ALA A 72 -14.85 9.41 -1.40
N PRO A 73 -13.66 10.07 -1.46
CA PRO A 73 -12.65 10.03 -0.40
C PRO A 73 -13.00 10.99 0.74
N LEU A 74 -14.03 10.69 1.51
CA LEU A 74 -14.60 11.57 2.53
C LEU A 74 -14.52 11.03 3.96
N SER A 75 -14.22 9.73 4.14
CA SER A 75 -14.28 9.12 5.46
C SER A 75 -13.03 9.38 6.28
N HIS A 76 -13.20 9.62 7.58
CA HIS A 76 -12.15 9.64 8.59
C HIS A 76 -12.32 8.52 9.62
N ALA A 77 -13.27 7.60 9.39
CA ALA A 77 -13.56 6.48 10.25
C ALA A 77 -12.56 5.32 10.01
N TYR A 78 -11.32 5.51 10.45
CA TYR A 78 -10.32 4.44 10.53
C TYR A 78 -10.71 3.40 11.56
N ALA A 79 -10.30 2.15 11.37
CA ALA A 79 -10.59 1.06 12.30
C ALA A 79 -10.08 1.35 13.74
N ASP A 80 -8.93 2.01 13.86
CA ASP A 80 -8.46 2.54 15.14
C ASP A 80 -8.71 4.05 15.21
N PRO A 81 -9.65 4.52 16.03
CA PRO A 81 -9.90 5.95 16.22
C PRO A 81 -8.70 6.69 16.84
N ALA A 82 -7.79 5.97 17.52
CA ALA A 82 -6.58 6.53 18.11
C ALA A 82 -5.45 6.77 17.08
N PHE A 83 -5.62 6.33 15.83
CA PHE A 83 -4.66 6.64 14.76
C PHE A 83 -4.50 8.16 14.62
N PRO A 84 -3.32 8.75 14.91
CA PRO A 84 -3.17 10.19 14.95
C PRO A 84 -3.44 10.85 13.60
N PRO A 85 -4.17 11.96 13.52
CA PRO A 85 -4.43 12.66 12.25
C PRO A 85 -3.15 13.02 11.47
N ALA A 86 -2.07 13.36 12.16
CA ALA A 86 -0.78 13.66 11.55
C ALA A 86 -0.19 12.45 10.81
N ALA A 87 -0.41 11.23 11.31
CA ALA A 87 0.08 9.99 10.70
C ALA A 87 -0.84 9.42 9.59
N ARG A 88 -2.03 10.00 9.37
CA ARG A 88 -2.98 9.57 8.33
C ARG A 88 -2.65 10.08 6.93
N ARG A 89 -1.63 10.92 6.79
CA ARG A 89 -1.28 11.63 5.55
C ARG A 89 -0.82 10.67 4.45
N HIS A 90 -1.18 10.98 3.19
CA HIS A 90 -0.83 10.20 2.01
C HIS A 90 -1.10 10.98 0.70
N LEU A 91 -0.61 10.44 -0.41
CA LEU A 91 -1.04 10.76 -1.78
C LEU A 91 -1.58 9.49 -2.43
N SER A 92 -2.82 9.14 -2.16
CA SER A 92 -3.45 7.96 -2.75
C SER A 92 -4.92 8.18 -3.01
N GLY A 93 -5.47 7.51 -4.03
CA GLY A 93 -6.87 7.62 -4.39
C GLY A 93 -7.46 6.33 -4.92
N TRP A 94 -8.75 6.15 -4.69
CA TRP A 94 -9.49 5.00 -5.18
C TRP A 94 -9.59 5.05 -6.70
N GLY A 95 -9.11 4.01 -7.38
CA GLY A 95 -9.10 3.95 -8.84
C GLY A 95 -8.02 4.82 -9.51
N GLU A 96 -7.08 5.40 -8.74
CA GLU A 96 -5.95 6.14 -9.28
C GLU A 96 -4.73 5.21 -9.49
N GLY A 97 -3.97 5.43 -10.55
CA GLY A 97 -2.77 4.67 -10.90
C GLY A 97 -1.57 5.58 -11.19
N TRP A 98 -0.48 5.03 -11.73
CA TRP A 98 0.69 5.80 -12.18
C TRP A 98 0.31 6.94 -13.13
N LEU A 99 -0.67 6.69 -14.02
CA LEU A 99 -1.22 7.69 -14.96
C LEU A 99 -1.70 8.95 -14.24
N HIS A 100 -2.34 8.78 -13.09
CA HIS A 100 -2.92 9.86 -12.30
C HIS A 100 -1.92 10.51 -11.35
N MET A 101 -0.94 9.75 -10.85
CA MET A 101 0.03 10.23 -9.88
C MET A 101 1.23 10.94 -10.52
N ALA A 102 1.64 10.55 -11.73
CA ALA A 102 2.78 11.17 -12.40
C ALA A 102 2.64 12.70 -12.62
N PRO A 103 1.46 13.23 -12.97
CA PRO A 103 1.28 14.68 -13.12
C PRO A 103 1.34 15.48 -11.82
N VAL A 104 1.05 14.86 -10.67
CA VAL A 104 0.87 15.57 -9.39
C VAL A 104 2.00 15.34 -8.38
N ILE A 105 2.86 14.35 -8.61
CA ILE A 105 3.88 13.95 -7.63
C ILE A 105 4.92 15.06 -7.38
N ALA A 106 5.29 15.82 -8.39
CA ALA A 106 6.28 16.89 -8.22
C ALA A 106 5.79 17.97 -7.24
N ASP A 107 4.53 18.35 -7.33
CA ASP A 107 3.93 19.31 -6.41
C ASP A 107 3.79 18.71 -5.02
N ALA A 108 3.32 17.47 -4.90
CA ALA A 108 3.21 16.80 -3.62
C ALA A 108 4.57 16.69 -2.90
N VAL A 109 5.64 16.31 -3.61
CA VAL A 109 7.00 16.23 -3.04
C VAL A 109 7.50 17.60 -2.60
N ARG A 110 7.24 18.65 -3.40
CA ARG A 110 7.68 20.01 -3.07
C ARG A 110 6.95 20.57 -1.86
N GLU A 111 5.62 20.42 -1.81
CA GLU A 111 4.78 20.94 -0.74
C GLU A 111 4.99 20.23 0.59
N THR A 112 5.32 18.95 0.56
CA THR A 112 5.51 18.13 1.76
C THR A 112 6.98 17.94 2.13
N GLU A 113 7.91 18.39 1.28
CA GLU A 113 9.35 18.17 1.41
C GLU A 113 9.70 16.69 1.67
N ALA A 114 8.98 15.77 0.99
CA ALA A 114 9.13 14.34 1.21
C ALA A 114 10.55 13.85 0.90
N ASP A 115 11.10 13.03 1.82
CA ASP A 115 12.43 12.40 1.70
C ASP A 115 12.33 10.99 1.12
N VAL A 116 11.25 10.27 1.43
CA VAL A 116 11.04 8.88 1.01
C VAL A 116 9.62 8.69 0.50
N LEU A 117 9.47 8.20 -0.72
CA LEU A 117 8.19 7.79 -1.30
C LEU A 117 8.01 6.28 -1.12
N LEU A 118 6.85 5.86 -0.58
CA LEU A 118 6.45 4.47 -0.45
C LEU A 118 5.31 4.21 -1.45
N VAL A 119 5.62 3.57 -2.59
CA VAL A 119 4.74 3.56 -3.76
C VAL A 119 4.18 2.17 -4.04
N SER A 120 2.83 2.05 -4.02
CA SER A 120 2.09 0.86 -4.40
C SER A 120 1.06 1.23 -5.47
N LEU A 121 1.42 1.05 -6.75
CA LEU A 121 0.64 1.44 -7.92
C LEU A 121 0.81 0.44 -9.06
N GLY A 122 -0.13 0.43 -10.00
CA GLY A 122 -0.06 -0.28 -11.27
C GLY A 122 -1.21 -1.25 -11.50
N LEU A 123 -1.81 -1.80 -10.44
CA LEU A 123 -2.94 -2.74 -10.58
C LEU A 123 -4.12 -2.08 -11.31
N ILE A 124 -4.42 -0.83 -10.98
CA ILE A 124 -5.50 -0.04 -11.57
C ILE A 124 -5.16 0.36 -13.01
N ASP A 125 -3.90 0.76 -13.28
CA ASP A 125 -3.46 1.05 -14.65
C ASP A 125 -3.72 -0.14 -15.57
N LEU A 126 -3.21 -1.32 -15.20
CA LEU A 126 -3.30 -2.55 -15.96
C LEU A 126 -4.74 -3.11 -16.06
N GLY A 127 -5.54 -2.85 -15.05
CA GLY A 127 -6.92 -3.33 -15.01
C GLY A 127 -7.89 -2.52 -15.85
N PHE A 128 -7.62 -1.20 -16.06
CA PHE A 128 -8.63 -0.27 -16.55
C PHE A 128 -8.16 0.77 -17.57
N TYR A 129 -6.86 1.12 -17.60
CA TYR A 129 -6.42 2.31 -18.33
C TYR A 129 -5.36 2.07 -19.39
N THR A 130 -4.32 1.29 -19.06
CA THR A 130 -3.12 1.18 -19.88
C THR A 130 -2.58 -0.26 -19.95
N ASP A 131 -1.77 -0.56 -20.95
CA ASP A 131 -0.99 -1.79 -21.00
C ASP A 131 0.28 -1.70 -20.13
N ALA A 132 1.04 -2.79 -20.09
CA ALA A 132 2.25 -2.89 -19.25
C ALA A 132 3.34 -1.88 -19.67
N GLU A 133 3.51 -1.65 -20.96
CA GLU A 133 4.50 -0.74 -21.52
C GLU A 133 4.16 0.72 -21.20
N GLN A 134 2.91 1.12 -21.37
CA GLN A 134 2.48 2.47 -21.02
C GLN A 134 2.49 2.70 -19.52
N THR A 135 2.10 1.70 -18.72
CA THR A 135 2.18 1.76 -17.26
C THR A 135 3.62 1.97 -16.79
N ALA A 136 4.58 1.25 -17.41
CA ALA A 136 6.01 1.43 -17.11
C ALA A 136 6.53 2.81 -17.57
N ALA A 137 6.04 3.35 -18.67
CA ALA A 137 6.37 4.71 -19.10
C ALA A 137 5.83 5.75 -18.09
N ASN A 138 4.62 5.58 -17.58
CA ASN A 138 4.04 6.43 -16.54
C ASN A 138 4.83 6.35 -15.22
N ALA A 139 5.29 5.15 -14.82
CA ALA A 139 6.16 4.98 -13.65
C ALA A 139 7.50 5.72 -13.82
N ARG A 140 8.12 5.67 -14.99
CA ARG A 140 9.35 6.44 -15.31
C ARG A 140 9.10 7.95 -15.27
N ALA A 141 7.97 8.40 -15.80
CA ALA A 141 7.59 9.82 -15.74
C ALA A 141 7.38 10.28 -14.29
N PHE A 142 6.72 9.48 -13.45
CA PHE A 142 6.56 9.73 -12.02
C PHE A 142 7.92 9.87 -11.30
N ILE A 143 8.84 8.94 -11.50
CA ILE A 143 10.19 8.97 -10.89
C ILE A 143 10.91 10.26 -11.31
N THR A 144 10.86 10.61 -12.58
CA THR A 144 11.48 11.82 -13.11
C THR A 144 10.87 13.08 -12.52
N ALA A 145 9.54 13.16 -12.44
CA ALA A 145 8.82 14.28 -11.86
C ALA A 145 9.12 14.45 -10.36
N ALA A 146 9.14 13.37 -9.59
CA ALA A 146 9.51 13.41 -8.16
C ALA A 146 10.93 13.97 -7.97
N ARG A 147 11.89 13.54 -8.78
CA ARG A 147 13.28 14.04 -8.74
C ARG A 147 13.43 15.49 -9.18
N THR A 148 12.55 15.99 -10.03
CA THR A 148 12.53 17.42 -10.39
C THR A 148 12.20 18.29 -9.18
N ALA A 149 11.35 17.80 -8.27
CA ALA A 149 11.00 18.50 -7.04
C ALA A 149 12.05 18.33 -5.93
N ASN A 150 12.53 17.10 -5.72
CA ASN A 150 13.61 16.78 -4.78
C ASN A 150 14.63 15.83 -5.44
N PRO A 151 15.80 16.33 -5.88
CA PRO A 151 16.82 15.50 -6.54
C PRO A 151 17.43 14.40 -5.66
N ARG A 152 17.13 14.41 -4.35
CA ARG A 152 17.61 13.42 -3.38
C ARG A 152 16.51 12.51 -2.85
N VAL A 153 15.28 12.64 -3.36
CA VAL A 153 14.15 11.82 -2.90
C VAL A 153 14.45 10.34 -3.12
N ARG A 154 14.27 9.56 -2.06
CA ARG A 154 14.38 8.10 -2.09
C ARG A 154 13.03 7.49 -2.43
N MET A 155 13.02 6.33 -3.05
CA MET A 155 11.76 5.66 -3.43
C MET A 155 11.82 4.18 -3.11
N VAL A 156 10.74 3.65 -2.56
CA VAL A 156 10.52 2.21 -2.44
C VAL A 156 9.28 1.88 -3.26
N LEU A 157 9.46 1.12 -4.33
CA LEU A 157 8.38 0.72 -5.24
C LEU A 157 7.98 -0.72 -4.92
N LEU A 158 6.69 -0.95 -4.70
CA LEU A 158 6.16 -2.31 -4.56
C LEU A 158 5.75 -2.83 -5.94
N PRO A 159 6.18 -4.03 -6.36
CA PRO A 159 5.67 -4.64 -7.58
C PRO A 159 4.18 -4.92 -7.46
N VAL A 160 3.46 -4.91 -8.58
CA VAL A 160 2.04 -5.25 -8.60
C VAL A 160 1.83 -6.66 -8.07
N ILE A 161 0.96 -6.78 -7.07
CA ILE A 161 0.42 -8.04 -6.58
C ILE A 161 -0.87 -8.28 -7.35
N PRO A 162 -0.94 -9.28 -8.25
CA PRO A 162 -2.16 -9.56 -8.99
C PRO A 162 -3.32 -9.89 -8.05
N ASN A 163 -4.50 -9.37 -8.36
CA ASN A 163 -5.71 -9.68 -7.62
C ASN A 163 -6.39 -10.97 -8.14
N VAL A 164 -7.53 -11.35 -7.56
CA VAL A 164 -8.26 -12.58 -7.90
C VAL A 164 -8.63 -12.67 -9.38
N ARG A 165 -8.76 -11.56 -10.12
CA ARG A 165 -9.00 -11.55 -11.57
C ARG A 165 -7.92 -12.33 -12.34
N ALA A 166 -6.68 -12.29 -11.88
CA ALA A 166 -5.56 -12.96 -12.55
C ALA A 166 -5.69 -14.50 -12.57
N GLU A 167 -6.54 -15.09 -11.73
CA GLU A 167 -6.79 -16.54 -11.72
C GLU A 167 -7.64 -17.00 -12.92
N THR A 168 -8.48 -16.12 -13.44
CA THR A 168 -9.41 -16.43 -14.54
C THR A 168 -9.12 -15.62 -15.80
N ASP A 169 -8.31 -14.57 -15.73
CA ASP A 169 -7.90 -13.71 -16.84
C ASP A 169 -6.38 -13.83 -17.06
N ALA A 170 -5.97 -14.79 -17.90
CA ALA A 170 -4.57 -15.03 -18.20
C ALA A 170 -3.89 -13.82 -18.90
N ALA A 171 -4.63 -13.00 -19.65
CA ALA A 171 -4.09 -11.81 -20.28
C ALA A 171 -3.77 -10.74 -19.25
N PHE A 172 -4.64 -10.55 -18.26
CA PHE A 172 -4.39 -9.65 -17.15
C PHE A 172 -3.22 -10.13 -16.27
N ALA A 173 -3.15 -11.45 -15.96
CA ALA A 173 -2.03 -12.02 -15.23
C ALA A 173 -0.69 -11.79 -15.96
N ALA A 174 -0.66 -12.00 -17.29
CA ALA A 174 0.52 -11.75 -18.12
C ALA A 174 0.90 -10.26 -18.14
N SER A 175 -0.08 -9.35 -18.19
CA SER A 175 0.16 -7.90 -18.12
C SER A 175 0.78 -7.49 -16.79
N CYS A 176 0.32 -8.05 -15.65
CA CYS A 176 0.91 -7.82 -14.34
C CYS A 176 2.37 -8.30 -14.28
N ALA A 177 2.63 -9.52 -14.76
CA ALA A 177 3.98 -10.08 -14.81
C ALA A 177 4.91 -9.22 -15.68
N ARG A 178 4.43 -8.85 -16.88
CA ARG A 178 5.18 -8.00 -17.82
C ARG A 178 5.49 -6.62 -17.25
N PHE A 179 4.53 -5.99 -16.60
CA PHE A 179 4.76 -4.71 -15.94
C PHE A 179 5.81 -4.83 -14.84
N ASN A 180 5.77 -5.87 -14.01
CA ASN A 180 6.75 -6.07 -12.94
C ASN A 180 8.17 -6.25 -13.49
N GLU A 181 8.36 -6.92 -14.62
CA GLU A 181 9.65 -6.99 -15.34
C GLU A 181 10.11 -5.60 -15.79
N LEU A 182 9.20 -4.81 -16.39
CA LEU A 182 9.49 -3.47 -16.85
C LEU A 182 9.76 -2.50 -15.70
N LEU A 183 9.07 -2.66 -14.56
CA LEU A 183 9.31 -1.88 -13.35
C LEU A 183 10.70 -2.19 -12.77
N ALA A 184 11.08 -3.46 -12.70
CA ALA A 184 12.41 -3.87 -12.26
C ALA A 184 13.51 -3.28 -13.17
N LYS A 185 13.28 -3.28 -14.49
CA LYS A 185 14.16 -2.64 -15.44
C LYS A 185 14.21 -1.11 -15.24
N ALA A 186 13.07 -0.47 -14.99
CA ALA A 186 13.02 0.97 -14.73
C ALA A 186 13.82 1.33 -13.46
N VAL A 187 13.70 0.53 -12.40
CA VAL A 187 14.50 0.70 -11.18
C VAL A 187 15.99 0.58 -11.49
N ALA A 188 16.41 -0.50 -12.18
CA ALA A 188 17.80 -0.71 -12.53
C ALA A 188 18.40 0.42 -13.41
N ASP A 189 17.61 0.95 -14.34
CA ASP A 189 18.04 2.03 -15.24
C ASP A 189 18.12 3.40 -14.54
N LEU A 190 17.27 3.64 -13.54
CA LEU A 190 17.07 4.95 -12.91
C LEU A 190 17.65 5.03 -11.49
N ASP A 191 18.05 3.94 -10.87
CA ASP A 191 18.68 3.98 -9.55
C ASP A 191 19.97 4.77 -9.57
N THR A 192 20.15 5.66 -8.58
CA THR A 192 21.34 6.48 -8.45
C THR A 192 21.72 6.64 -6.97
N ALA A 193 23.00 6.84 -6.70
CA ALA A 193 23.46 7.08 -5.32
C ALA A 193 22.85 8.35 -4.69
N ALA A 194 22.53 9.36 -5.49
CA ALA A 194 21.94 10.62 -5.01
C ALA A 194 20.44 10.49 -4.69
N SER A 195 19.74 9.65 -5.42
CA SER A 195 18.29 9.41 -5.28
C SER A 195 18.01 7.92 -5.49
N PRO A 196 18.29 7.09 -4.48
CA PRO A 196 18.18 5.65 -4.62
C PRO A 196 16.73 5.20 -4.72
N ILE A 197 16.52 4.15 -5.53
CA ILE A 197 15.23 3.50 -5.74
C ILE A 197 15.35 2.03 -5.37
N LEU A 198 14.47 1.55 -4.51
CA LEU A 198 14.34 0.13 -4.20
C LEU A 198 13.11 -0.45 -4.86
N LEU A 199 13.24 -1.65 -5.40
CA LEU A 199 12.11 -2.51 -5.69
C LEU A 199 11.92 -3.43 -4.50
N ALA A 200 10.85 -3.24 -3.74
CA ALA A 200 10.52 -4.12 -2.63
C ALA A 200 10.19 -5.53 -3.14
N SER A 201 10.50 -6.53 -2.34
CA SER A 201 10.06 -7.89 -2.65
C SER A 201 8.55 -8.01 -2.46
N ARG A 202 7.87 -8.79 -3.31
CA ARG A 202 6.51 -9.22 -3.00
C ARG A 202 6.51 -9.85 -1.61
N PRO A 203 5.55 -9.50 -0.72
CA PRO A 203 5.53 -10.06 0.62
C PRO A 203 5.50 -11.59 0.59
N PRO A 204 6.45 -12.28 1.25
CA PRO A 204 6.46 -13.72 1.32
C PRO A 204 5.14 -14.26 1.93
N GLY A 205 4.54 -15.25 1.29
CA GLY A 205 3.31 -15.88 1.78
C GLY A 205 2.04 -15.06 1.57
N TYR A 206 2.09 -13.90 0.90
CA TYR A 206 0.88 -13.13 0.59
C TYR A 206 -0.06 -13.95 -0.28
N ASP A 207 -1.24 -14.25 0.25
CA ASP A 207 -2.32 -15.01 -0.39
C ASP A 207 -3.55 -14.12 -0.53
N ILE A 208 -4.01 -13.91 -1.77
CA ILE A 208 -5.13 -13.02 -2.08
C ILE A 208 -6.46 -13.47 -1.46
N HIS A 209 -6.62 -14.76 -1.12
CA HIS A 209 -7.86 -15.29 -0.53
C HIS A 209 -7.91 -15.12 0.99
N THR A 210 -6.75 -15.08 1.66
CA THR A 210 -6.68 -14.96 3.13
C THR A 210 -6.23 -13.59 3.60
N ASP A 211 -5.44 -12.89 2.79
CA ASP A 211 -4.87 -11.59 3.15
C ASP A 211 -5.62 -10.40 2.56
N THR A 212 -6.69 -10.66 1.79
CA THR A 212 -7.62 -9.63 1.30
C THR A 212 -9.05 -9.96 1.68
N TYR A 213 -9.91 -8.94 1.74
CA TYR A 213 -11.32 -9.15 2.09
C TYR A 213 -12.23 -9.34 0.86
N ASP A 214 -11.73 -9.07 -0.34
CA ASP A 214 -12.48 -9.16 -1.61
C ASP A 214 -11.66 -9.67 -2.80
N GLY A 215 -10.51 -10.30 -2.54
CA GLY A 215 -9.59 -10.76 -3.59
C GLY A 215 -8.70 -9.67 -4.18
N THR A 216 -8.74 -8.44 -3.63
CA THR A 216 -7.95 -7.29 -4.08
C THR A 216 -7.42 -6.47 -2.91
N HIS A 217 -8.32 -5.98 -2.06
CA HIS A 217 -8.00 -5.02 -1.01
C HIS A 217 -7.52 -5.74 0.25
N PRO A 218 -6.38 -5.31 0.83
CA PRO A 218 -5.78 -6.01 1.96
C PRO A 218 -6.70 -5.99 3.19
N GLY A 219 -6.88 -7.16 3.79
CA GLY A 219 -7.40 -7.32 5.13
C GLY A 219 -6.30 -7.14 6.19
N PRO A 220 -6.61 -7.33 7.48
CA PRO A 220 -5.65 -7.06 8.55
C PRO A 220 -4.27 -7.72 8.40
N THR A 221 -4.21 -8.97 7.94
CA THR A 221 -2.93 -9.67 7.69
C THR A 221 -2.22 -9.09 6.47
N GLY A 222 -2.94 -8.84 5.38
CA GLY A 222 -2.39 -8.23 4.17
C GLY A 222 -1.81 -6.84 4.42
N GLU A 223 -2.46 -6.03 5.26
CA GLU A 223 -1.94 -4.72 5.67
C GLU A 223 -0.57 -4.82 6.37
N HIS A 224 -0.40 -5.80 7.27
CA HIS A 224 0.90 -6.05 7.91
C HIS A 224 1.94 -6.50 6.90
N LEU A 225 1.58 -7.39 5.98
CA LEU A 225 2.49 -7.88 4.94
C LEU A 225 2.96 -6.76 4.00
N LEU A 226 2.06 -5.84 3.61
CA LEU A 226 2.44 -4.67 2.79
C LEU A 226 3.34 -3.71 3.57
N ALA A 227 3.03 -3.41 4.83
CA ALA A 227 3.90 -2.59 5.68
C ALA A 227 5.29 -3.22 5.85
N ALA A 228 5.36 -4.55 6.05
CA ALA A 228 6.60 -5.30 6.13
C ALA A 228 7.44 -5.17 4.84
N ALA A 229 6.81 -5.29 3.66
CA ALA A 229 7.54 -5.16 2.40
C ALA A 229 8.27 -3.83 2.25
N PHE A 230 7.65 -2.72 2.65
CA PHE A 230 8.29 -1.40 2.62
C PHE A 230 9.39 -1.27 3.68
N THR A 231 9.10 -1.64 4.92
CA THR A 231 10.04 -1.50 6.03
C THR A 231 11.26 -2.38 5.89
N ASP A 232 11.09 -3.64 5.51
CA ASP A 232 12.19 -4.59 5.35
C ASP A 232 13.10 -4.20 4.18
N ALA A 233 12.53 -3.69 3.08
CA ALA A 233 13.33 -3.16 1.96
C ALA A 233 14.22 -2.00 2.43
N MET A 234 13.68 -1.03 3.17
CA MET A 234 14.44 0.10 3.69
C MET A 234 15.45 -0.32 4.76
N HIS A 235 15.08 -1.28 5.60
CA HIS A 235 16.00 -1.82 6.60
C HIS A 235 17.21 -2.50 5.98
N GLN A 236 16.98 -3.39 5.02
CA GLN A 236 18.03 -4.18 4.38
C GLN A 236 18.97 -3.32 3.55
N ALA A 237 18.44 -2.36 2.79
CA ALA A 237 19.22 -1.56 1.86
C ALA A 237 19.82 -0.29 2.48
N TRP A 238 19.10 0.36 3.40
CA TRP A 238 19.49 1.67 3.93
C TRP A 238 19.71 1.69 5.45
N GLY A 239 19.45 0.59 6.15
CA GLY A 239 19.52 0.53 7.61
C GLY A 239 18.43 1.35 8.32
N LEU A 240 17.42 1.80 7.58
CA LEU A 240 16.29 2.57 8.12
C LEU A 240 15.21 1.65 8.69
N THR A 241 14.36 2.20 9.56
CA THR A 241 13.14 1.58 10.12
C THR A 241 13.34 0.32 10.97
N GLY A 242 14.44 -0.42 10.84
CA GLY A 242 14.61 -1.74 11.45
C GLY A 242 13.70 -2.82 10.81
N PRO A 243 13.91 -4.11 11.14
CA PRO A 243 13.10 -5.19 10.58
C PRO A 243 11.65 -5.11 11.10
N TYR A 244 10.68 -5.45 10.25
CA TYR A 244 9.28 -5.47 10.65
C TYR A 244 8.98 -6.65 11.57
N ALA A 245 8.34 -6.37 12.70
CA ALA A 245 7.88 -7.41 13.62
C ALA A 245 6.42 -7.76 13.28
N MET A 246 6.20 -8.87 12.57
CA MET A 246 4.85 -9.40 12.37
C MET A 246 4.20 -9.71 13.72
N PRO A 247 2.94 -9.32 13.94
CA PRO A 247 2.22 -9.77 15.12
C PRO A 247 2.13 -11.30 15.12
N PRO A 248 2.12 -11.94 16.31
CA PRO A 248 1.90 -13.37 16.37
C PRO A 248 0.58 -13.73 15.68
N THR A 249 0.61 -14.72 14.80
CA THR A 249 -0.61 -15.24 14.18
C THR A 249 -1.53 -15.72 15.29
N SER A 250 -2.58 -14.94 15.57
CA SER A 250 -3.64 -15.40 16.46
C SER A 250 -4.28 -16.60 15.79
N SER A 251 -4.07 -17.78 16.35
CA SER A 251 -4.91 -18.94 16.05
C SER A 251 -6.29 -18.65 16.66
N ALA A 252 -7.05 -17.77 16.03
CA ALA A 252 -8.44 -17.55 16.39
C ALA A 252 -9.17 -18.85 16.07
N THR A 253 -9.43 -19.63 17.08
CA THR A 253 -10.46 -20.66 17.06
C THR A 253 -11.75 -19.92 16.68
N VAL A 254 -12.19 -20.05 15.44
CA VAL A 254 -13.50 -19.55 15.00
C VAL A 254 -14.51 -20.21 15.94
N PRO A 255 -15.28 -19.46 16.73
CA PRO A 255 -16.38 -20.07 17.49
C PRO A 255 -17.33 -20.68 16.47
N GLY A 256 -17.46 -22.00 16.50
CA GLY A 256 -18.43 -22.70 15.66
C GLY A 256 -19.81 -22.05 15.83
N PRO A 257 -20.65 -22.06 14.76
CA PRO A 257 -21.99 -21.47 14.82
C PRO A 257 -22.73 -22.07 16.01
N ALA A 258 -23.20 -21.21 16.92
CA ALA A 258 -24.05 -21.59 18.03
C ALA A 258 -25.27 -22.32 17.44
N THR A 259 -25.39 -23.59 17.72
CA THR A 259 -26.58 -24.39 17.40
C THR A 259 -27.74 -23.85 18.26
N SER A 260 -28.51 -22.92 17.71
CA SER A 260 -29.78 -22.51 18.28
C SER A 260 -30.80 -23.63 18.07
N SER A 261 -31.08 -24.37 19.12
CA SER A 261 -32.22 -25.27 19.17
C SER A 261 -33.50 -24.46 19.24
N ALA A 262 -34.06 -24.13 18.08
CA ALA A 262 -35.41 -23.53 18.01
C ALA A 262 -36.44 -24.63 18.21
N THR A 263 -37.12 -24.57 19.34
CA THR A 263 -38.35 -25.33 19.64
C THR A 263 -39.45 -24.89 18.68
N ALA A 264 -40.00 -25.86 17.95
CA ALA A 264 -41.11 -25.67 17.03
C ALA A 264 -42.36 -25.21 17.79
N GLN A 265 -42.92 -24.03 17.49
CA GLN A 265 -44.30 -23.65 17.82
C GLN A 265 -45.12 -23.72 16.55
N GLY A 266 -46.28 -24.34 16.70
CA GLY A 266 -47.22 -24.71 15.65
C GLY A 266 -47.92 -23.52 14.94
N PRO A 267 -48.72 -23.81 13.89
CA PRO A 267 -49.20 -22.81 12.94
C PRO A 267 -50.36 -21.97 13.50
N ALA A 268 -50.31 -20.66 13.27
CA ALA A 268 -51.40 -19.70 13.53
C ALA A 268 -52.35 -19.62 12.31
N PRO A 269 -53.62 -19.27 12.51
CA PRO A 269 -54.68 -19.45 11.52
C PRO A 269 -54.68 -18.38 10.41
N THR A 270 -55.10 -18.84 9.23
CA THR A 270 -55.39 -18.08 8.01
C THR A 270 -56.40 -16.95 8.21
N ARG A 271 -56.07 -15.76 7.71
CA ARG A 271 -57.01 -14.64 7.60
C ARG A 271 -57.34 -14.34 6.14
N GLU A 272 -58.65 -14.36 5.86
CA GLU A 272 -59.26 -14.15 4.56
C GLU A 272 -58.90 -12.82 3.90
N THR A 273 -58.75 -12.88 2.59
CA THR A 273 -58.63 -11.75 1.68
C THR A 273 -59.99 -11.09 1.41
N ARG A 274 -60.04 -9.77 1.51
CA ARG A 274 -61.13 -8.93 1.04
C ARG A 274 -60.65 -8.01 -0.08
N PRO A 275 -61.38 -7.92 -1.22
CA PRO A 275 -60.94 -7.11 -2.36
C PRO A 275 -61.23 -5.62 -2.17
N LEU A 276 -60.38 -4.77 -2.76
CA LEU A 276 -60.55 -3.33 -2.86
C LEU A 276 -61.47 -2.98 -4.05
N PRO A 277 -62.30 -1.94 -3.94
CA PRO A 277 -63.08 -1.42 -5.08
C PRO A 277 -62.33 -0.36 -5.86
N VAL A 278 -62.50 -0.40 -7.18
CA VAL A 278 -62.33 0.55 -8.30
C VAL A 278 -61.48 1.78 -8.11
#